data_b2c66db2ff5c646bd41316c94b093fc8
#
_entry.id   b2c66db2ff5c646bd41316c94b093fc8
#
_cell.length_a   1.000
_cell.length_b   1.000
_cell.length_c   1.000
_cell.angle_alpha   90.00
_cell.angle_beta   90.00
_cell.angle_gamma   90.00
#
_symmetry.space_group_name_H-M   'P 1'
#
loop_
_entity.id
_entity.type
_entity.pdbx_description
1 polymer ?
#
loop_
_entity_poly.entity_id
_entity_poly.type
_entity_poly.pdbx_seq_one_letter_code
_entity_poly.pdbx_strand_id
1 'polypeptide(L)'
;YNIVGEEKFPAEGNFLFISNHRSNYDPIIQWTVFKRYKISFISKKENFRIPMYGRLIHRCCFMPIDRKNPRKAMETVNRAARLLTETGNSVGVYPEGKRSKECRLLPFHSGVLKVAQKAGRPIVVSTIEGTENIFRNIRRFRKTVVTIKILETIDADRVKSTKTSELSDYCAGLMKNELEEQEP
;
A
#
# COMPACT_ATOMS: atom_id res chain seq x y z
N TYR A 1 9.12 15.74 -2.00
CA TYR A 1 8.55 14.79 -1.05
C TYR A 1 9.40 14.71 0.20
N ASN A 2 8.77 14.41 1.32
CA ASN A 2 9.41 14.16 2.62
C ASN A 2 9.18 12.70 2.99
N ILE A 3 10.24 12.04 3.48
CA ILE A 3 10.14 10.66 4.02
C ILE A 3 10.55 10.73 5.47
N VAL A 4 9.76 10.11 6.34
CA VAL A 4 10.02 10.00 7.78
C VAL A 4 9.99 8.53 8.17
N GLY A 5 10.93 8.09 8.98
CA GLY A 5 11.01 6.71 9.47
C GLY A 5 11.55 5.70 8.44
N GLU A 6 12.33 6.16 7.46
CA GLU A 6 12.92 5.26 6.43
C GLU A 6 13.82 4.18 7.04
N GLU A 7 14.42 4.45 8.18
CA GLU A 7 15.22 3.50 8.96
C GLU A 7 14.42 2.31 9.52
N LYS A 8 13.09 2.42 9.54
CA LYS A 8 12.17 1.35 9.99
C LYS A 8 11.90 0.28 8.94
N PHE A 9 12.35 0.48 7.69
CA PHE A 9 12.28 -0.61 6.70
C PHE A 9 13.15 -1.79 7.13
N PRO A 10 12.75 -3.03 6.78
CA PRO A 10 13.61 -4.19 7.00
C PRO A 10 14.98 -3.97 6.36
N ALA A 11 16.05 -4.31 7.09
CA ALA A 11 17.44 -4.20 6.57
C ALA A 11 17.63 -5.04 5.31
N GLU A 12 17.00 -6.21 5.27
CA GLU A 12 17.08 -7.15 4.18
C GLU A 12 15.71 -7.79 3.87
N GLY A 13 15.59 -8.31 2.66
CA GLY A 13 14.40 -9.04 2.21
C GLY A 13 13.29 -8.13 1.69
N ASN A 14 12.19 -8.77 1.35
CA ASN A 14 10.99 -8.14 0.83
C ASN A 14 9.83 -8.23 1.84
N PHE A 15 8.81 -7.42 1.65
CA PHE A 15 7.75 -7.21 2.62
C PHE A 15 6.41 -6.89 1.94
N LEU A 16 5.34 -7.01 2.71
CA LEU A 16 4.06 -6.41 2.35
C LEU A 16 4.07 -4.94 2.82
N PHE A 17 3.98 -4.01 1.87
CA PHE A 17 3.86 -2.59 2.14
C PHE A 17 2.39 -2.18 2.18
N ILE A 18 1.94 -1.59 3.27
CA ILE A 18 0.57 -1.10 3.42
C ILE A 18 0.55 0.39 3.68
N SER A 19 -0.41 1.10 3.09
CA SER A 19 -0.60 2.54 3.24
C SER A 19 -2.07 2.92 3.16
N ASN A 20 -2.44 4.10 3.68
CA ASN A 20 -3.73 4.71 3.41
C ASN A 20 -3.82 5.17 1.95
N HIS A 21 -5.03 5.40 1.45
CA HIS A 21 -5.27 5.72 0.03
C HIS A 21 -6.04 7.02 -0.15
N ARG A 22 -5.36 8.07 -0.61
CA ARG A 22 -5.91 9.42 -0.85
C ARG A 22 -6.07 9.75 -2.32
N SER A 23 -5.17 9.26 -3.18
CA SER A 23 -5.07 9.71 -4.57
C SER A 23 -4.74 8.56 -5.55
N ASN A 24 -5.06 8.73 -6.83
CA ASN A 24 -4.54 7.85 -7.89
C ASN A 24 -3.02 7.94 -8.04
N TYR A 25 -2.41 9.00 -7.51
CA TYR A 25 -0.96 9.21 -7.57
C TYR A 25 -0.21 8.43 -6.49
N ASP A 26 -0.87 7.98 -5.41
CA ASP A 26 -0.21 7.29 -4.28
C ASP A 26 0.68 6.14 -4.74
N PRO A 27 0.18 5.15 -5.51
CA PRO A 27 0.99 4.00 -5.89
C PRO A 27 2.15 4.36 -6.81
N ILE A 28 1.99 5.39 -7.66
CA ILE A 28 3.06 5.83 -8.57
C ILE A 28 4.16 6.54 -7.80
N ILE A 29 3.79 7.42 -6.85
CA ILE A 29 4.75 8.14 -6.02
C ILE A 29 5.52 7.16 -5.14
N GLN A 30 4.82 6.28 -4.41
CA GLN A 30 5.46 5.29 -3.55
C GLN A 30 6.33 4.32 -4.35
N TRP A 31 5.88 3.89 -5.55
CA TRP A 31 6.69 3.08 -6.45
C TRP A 31 7.97 3.78 -6.90
N THR A 32 7.89 5.08 -7.21
CA THR A 32 9.04 5.88 -7.65
C THR A 32 10.00 6.16 -6.49
N VAL A 33 9.46 6.56 -5.33
CA VAL A 33 10.24 6.90 -4.13
C VAL A 33 10.96 5.67 -3.58
N PHE A 34 10.26 4.55 -3.49
CA PHE A 34 10.78 3.29 -2.92
C PHE A 34 11.23 2.30 -3.99
N LYS A 35 11.75 2.78 -5.13
CA LYS A 35 12.18 1.95 -6.28
C LYS A 35 13.13 0.81 -5.91
N ARG A 36 13.99 1.02 -4.90
CA ARG A 36 14.95 0.01 -4.42
C ARG A 36 14.27 -1.25 -3.90
N TYR A 37 13.04 -1.15 -3.39
CA TYR A 37 12.28 -2.27 -2.84
C TYR A 37 11.40 -2.97 -3.87
N LYS A 38 11.38 -2.49 -5.12
CA LYS A 38 10.63 -3.09 -6.26
C LYS A 38 9.18 -3.41 -5.89
N ILE A 39 8.45 -2.43 -5.34
CA ILE A 39 7.09 -2.64 -4.82
C ILE A 39 6.09 -2.80 -5.96
N SER A 40 5.43 -3.95 -6.05
CA SER A 40 4.34 -4.25 -7.00
C SER A 40 3.00 -4.04 -6.33
N PHE A 41 2.21 -3.03 -6.73
CA PHE A 41 0.94 -2.73 -6.09
C PHE A 41 -0.21 -3.62 -6.58
N ILE A 42 -1.12 -3.98 -5.66
CA ILE A 42 -2.40 -4.58 -6.02
C ILE A 42 -3.36 -3.45 -6.41
N SER A 43 -3.86 -3.50 -7.64
CA SER A 43 -4.72 -2.46 -8.20
C SER A 43 -6.03 -3.02 -8.76
N LYS A 44 -7.08 -2.20 -8.81
CA LYS A 44 -8.37 -2.57 -9.37
C LYS A 44 -8.22 -2.98 -10.85
N LYS A 45 -8.84 -4.07 -11.28
CA LYS A 45 -8.71 -4.60 -12.66
C LYS A 45 -9.08 -3.57 -13.73
N GLU A 46 -10.04 -2.69 -13.46
CA GLU A 46 -10.47 -1.64 -14.39
C GLU A 46 -9.38 -0.62 -14.68
N ASN A 47 -8.46 -0.40 -13.75
CA ASN A 47 -7.34 0.52 -13.95
C ASN A 47 -6.40 0.09 -15.09
N PHE A 48 -6.30 -1.21 -15.34
CA PHE A 48 -5.47 -1.76 -16.43
C PHE A 48 -6.04 -1.48 -17.82
N ARG A 49 -7.31 -1.05 -17.92
CA ARG A 49 -7.97 -0.68 -19.18
C ARG A 49 -7.84 0.82 -19.50
N ILE A 50 -7.36 1.63 -18.55
CA ILE A 50 -7.18 3.07 -18.77
C ILE A 50 -6.00 3.28 -19.73
N PRO A 51 -6.17 3.99 -20.86
CA PRO A 51 -5.08 4.28 -21.79
C PRO A 51 -3.89 4.93 -21.06
N MET A 52 -2.67 4.62 -21.49
CA MET A 52 -1.41 5.05 -20.90
C MET A 52 -1.20 4.57 -19.44
N TYR A 53 -2.13 4.87 -18.52
CA TYR A 53 -2.04 4.46 -17.12
C TYR A 53 -2.01 2.92 -16.97
N GLY A 54 -2.91 2.22 -17.66
CA GLY A 54 -2.94 0.76 -17.65
C GLY A 54 -1.63 0.14 -18.17
N ARG A 55 -1.04 0.72 -19.22
CA ARG A 55 0.28 0.28 -19.73
C ARG A 55 1.38 0.52 -18.71
N LEU A 56 1.37 1.67 -18.01
CA LEU A 56 2.34 2.00 -17.00
C LEU A 56 2.29 0.99 -15.84
N ILE A 57 1.12 0.81 -15.22
CA ILE A 57 0.96 -0.10 -14.07
C ILE A 57 1.22 -1.56 -14.42
N HIS A 58 0.96 -1.95 -15.68
CA HIS A 58 1.33 -3.28 -16.19
C HIS A 58 2.86 -3.46 -16.23
N ARG A 59 3.60 -2.46 -16.73
CA ARG A 59 5.07 -2.48 -16.75
C ARG A 59 5.68 -2.43 -15.35
N CYS A 60 5.01 -1.79 -14.38
CA CYS A 60 5.41 -1.77 -12.98
C CYS A 60 5.04 -3.07 -12.24
N CYS A 61 4.64 -4.13 -12.94
CA CYS A 61 4.25 -5.41 -12.38
C CYS A 61 3.08 -5.34 -11.39
N PHE A 62 2.21 -4.34 -11.48
CA PHE A 62 1.03 -4.27 -10.63
C PHE A 62 0.10 -5.45 -10.89
N MET A 63 -0.61 -5.88 -9.87
CA MET A 63 -1.48 -7.06 -9.94
C MET A 63 -2.95 -6.65 -9.91
N PRO A 64 -3.76 -7.09 -10.91
CA PRO A 64 -5.20 -6.79 -10.92
C PRO A 64 -5.93 -7.60 -9.86
N ILE A 65 -6.84 -6.94 -9.10
CA ILE A 65 -7.76 -7.60 -8.18
C ILE A 65 -9.20 -7.41 -8.62
N ASP A 66 -9.98 -8.49 -8.60
CA ASP A 66 -11.44 -8.47 -8.77
C ASP A 66 -12.12 -8.51 -7.39
N ARG A 67 -12.49 -7.34 -6.88
CA ARG A 67 -13.12 -7.21 -5.55
C ARG A 67 -14.56 -7.71 -5.49
N LYS A 68 -15.20 -7.87 -6.65
CA LYS A 68 -16.59 -8.37 -6.74
C LYS A 68 -16.67 -9.89 -6.66
N ASN A 69 -15.55 -10.58 -6.90
CA ASN A 69 -15.46 -12.01 -6.87
C ASN A 69 -14.43 -12.47 -5.81
N PRO A 70 -14.89 -12.94 -4.62
CA PRO A 70 -14.00 -13.37 -3.54
C PRO A 70 -12.99 -14.44 -3.94
N ARG A 71 -13.39 -15.38 -4.82
CA ARG A 71 -12.50 -16.44 -5.31
C ARG A 71 -11.36 -15.86 -6.15
N LYS A 72 -11.68 -14.96 -7.10
CA LYS A 72 -10.66 -14.28 -7.91
C LYS A 72 -9.79 -13.33 -7.09
N ALA A 73 -10.36 -12.67 -6.07
CA ALA A 73 -9.59 -11.88 -5.14
C ALA A 73 -8.55 -12.73 -4.39
N MET A 74 -8.96 -13.93 -3.94
CA MET A 74 -8.04 -14.87 -3.27
C MET A 74 -6.95 -15.40 -4.22
N GLU A 75 -7.24 -15.61 -5.50
CA GLU A 75 -6.24 -15.95 -6.51
C GLU A 75 -5.17 -14.85 -6.63
N THR A 76 -5.58 -13.57 -6.58
CA THR A 76 -4.64 -12.43 -6.57
C THR A 76 -3.80 -12.41 -5.29
N VAL A 77 -4.41 -12.66 -4.12
CA VAL A 77 -3.69 -12.78 -2.84
C VAL A 77 -2.64 -13.90 -2.90
N ASN A 78 -3.00 -15.05 -3.44
CA ASN A 78 -2.07 -16.18 -3.60
C ASN A 78 -0.93 -15.85 -4.58
N ARG A 79 -1.22 -15.15 -5.69
CA ARG A 79 -0.20 -14.69 -6.63
C ARG A 79 0.75 -13.68 -5.98
N ALA A 80 0.22 -12.74 -5.19
CA ALA A 80 1.01 -11.75 -4.48
C ALA A 80 1.92 -12.41 -3.42
N ALA A 81 1.42 -13.41 -2.69
CA ALA A 81 2.22 -14.17 -1.74
C ALA A 81 3.37 -14.91 -2.45
N ARG A 82 3.11 -15.54 -3.60
CA ARG A 82 4.18 -16.17 -4.40
C ARG A 82 5.22 -15.15 -4.87
N LEU A 83 4.79 -13.96 -5.31
CA LEU A 83 5.73 -12.91 -5.70
C LEU A 83 6.68 -12.56 -4.55
N LEU A 84 6.17 -12.48 -3.31
CA LEU A 84 6.99 -12.25 -2.12
C LEU A 84 7.94 -13.39 -1.78
N THR A 85 7.63 -14.63 -2.12
CA THR A 85 8.47 -15.80 -1.80
C THR A 85 9.47 -16.15 -2.90
N GLU A 86 9.07 -16.00 -4.17
CA GLU A 86 9.82 -16.49 -5.32
C GLU A 86 10.69 -15.41 -5.98
N THR A 87 10.45 -14.13 -5.67
CA THR A 87 11.19 -13.01 -6.26
C THR A 87 11.70 -12.07 -5.18
N GLY A 88 12.66 -11.22 -5.50
CA GLY A 88 13.11 -10.15 -4.60
C GLY A 88 12.17 -8.92 -4.57
N ASN A 89 10.93 -9.03 -5.03
CA ASN A 89 9.98 -7.93 -5.10
C ASN A 89 9.12 -7.86 -3.84
N SER A 90 8.82 -6.64 -3.40
CA SER A 90 7.82 -6.37 -2.37
C SER A 90 6.42 -6.20 -2.99
N VAL A 91 5.38 -6.31 -2.17
CA VAL A 91 3.99 -6.10 -2.61
C VAL A 91 3.40 -4.92 -1.87
N GLY A 92 2.75 -4.00 -2.59
CA GLY A 92 2.06 -2.86 -2.01
C GLY A 92 0.54 -3.03 -2.06
N VAL A 93 -0.13 -2.66 -0.97
CA VAL A 93 -1.60 -2.67 -0.92
C VAL A 93 -2.15 -1.46 -0.16
N TYR A 94 -3.33 -1.04 -0.56
CA TYR A 94 -4.16 -0.10 0.18
C TYR A 94 -5.32 -0.88 0.80
N PRO A 95 -5.27 -1.21 2.09
CA PRO A 95 -6.25 -2.12 2.69
C PRO A 95 -7.67 -1.55 2.72
N GLU A 96 -7.83 -0.23 2.60
CA GLU A 96 -9.13 0.44 2.43
C GLU A 96 -9.86 0.03 1.15
N GLY A 97 -9.12 -0.44 0.15
CA GLY A 97 -9.68 -0.88 -1.13
C GLY A 97 -10.27 0.23 -2.01
N LYS A 98 -10.42 1.45 -1.53
CA LYS A 98 -10.87 2.63 -2.28
C LYS A 98 -10.20 3.89 -1.70
N ARG A 99 -10.18 4.97 -2.46
CA ARG A 99 -9.66 6.26 -1.99
C ARG A 99 -10.62 6.91 -1.02
N SER A 100 -10.10 7.47 0.06
CA SER A 100 -10.83 8.38 0.93
C SER A 100 -10.96 9.76 0.28
N LYS A 101 -12.17 10.28 0.17
CA LYS A 101 -12.42 11.63 -0.34
C LYS A 101 -12.28 12.71 0.73
N GLU A 102 -12.51 12.32 1.99
CA GLU A 102 -12.52 13.20 3.16
C GLU A 102 -11.20 13.14 3.94
N CYS A 103 -10.18 12.54 3.36
CA CYS A 103 -8.88 12.31 3.99
C CYS A 103 -8.92 11.46 5.29
N ARG A 104 -10.07 10.91 5.66
CA ARG A 104 -10.24 10.01 6.79
C ARG A 104 -9.88 8.58 6.41
N LEU A 105 -9.31 7.84 7.34
CA LEU A 105 -9.02 6.42 7.16
C LEU A 105 -10.33 5.63 7.02
N LEU A 106 -10.43 4.80 5.98
CA LEU A 106 -11.59 3.94 5.75
C LEU A 106 -11.38 2.55 6.38
N PRO A 107 -12.46 1.80 6.65
CA PRO A 107 -12.35 0.44 7.15
C PRO A 107 -11.49 -0.45 6.26
N PHE A 108 -10.66 -1.28 6.87
CA PHE A 108 -9.74 -2.18 6.17
C PHE A 108 -10.42 -3.47 5.73
N HIS A 109 -10.07 -3.93 4.55
CA HIS A 109 -10.32 -5.29 4.09
C HIS A 109 -9.17 -6.19 4.56
N SER A 110 -9.32 -6.83 5.71
CA SER A 110 -8.28 -7.64 6.35
C SER A 110 -7.70 -8.75 5.47
N GLY A 111 -8.49 -9.27 4.52
CA GLY A 111 -8.10 -10.35 3.63
C GLY A 111 -6.82 -10.11 2.81
N VAL A 112 -6.43 -8.85 2.56
CA VAL A 112 -5.19 -8.52 1.84
C VAL A 112 -3.94 -8.78 2.67
N LEU A 113 -4.03 -8.75 4.01
CA LEU A 113 -2.91 -9.05 4.89
C LEU A 113 -2.50 -10.53 4.86
N LYS A 114 -3.38 -11.41 4.37
CA LYS A 114 -3.06 -12.82 4.10
C LYS A 114 -1.90 -12.97 3.11
N VAL A 115 -1.60 -11.94 2.32
CA VAL A 115 -0.41 -11.94 1.44
C VAL A 115 0.86 -12.15 2.28
N ALA A 116 1.06 -11.34 3.32
CA ALA A 116 2.23 -11.43 4.20
C ALA A 116 2.22 -12.73 5.01
N GLN A 117 1.06 -13.10 5.59
CA GLN A 117 0.93 -14.34 6.37
C GLN A 117 1.28 -15.60 5.57
N LYS A 118 0.76 -15.70 4.32
CA LYS A 118 1.06 -16.84 3.43
C LYS A 118 2.52 -16.87 2.97
N ALA A 119 3.11 -15.69 2.80
CA ALA A 119 4.49 -15.56 2.37
C ALA A 119 5.50 -15.69 3.53
N GLY A 120 5.06 -15.61 4.79
CA GLY A 120 5.96 -15.55 5.95
C GLY A 120 6.87 -14.32 5.89
N ARG A 121 6.32 -13.16 5.52
CA ARG A 121 7.08 -11.91 5.34
C ARG A 121 6.57 -10.80 6.25
N PRO A 122 7.44 -9.84 6.62
CA PRO A 122 7.04 -8.71 7.45
C PRO A 122 6.05 -7.78 6.73
N ILE A 123 5.35 -6.96 7.51
CA ILE A 123 4.48 -5.89 7.02
C ILE A 123 5.09 -4.55 7.39
N VAL A 124 5.30 -3.70 6.40
CA VAL A 124 5.67 -2.28 6.59
C VAL A 124 4.41 -1.44 6.56
N VAL A 125 4.12 -0.78 7.67
CA VAL A 125 2.96 0.11 7.84
C VAL A 125 3.38 1.55 7.58
N SER A 126 2.66 2.24 6.71
CA SER A 126 2.98 3.62 6.33
C SER A 126 1.74 4.48 6.17
N THR A 127 1.92 5.81 6.21
CA THR A 127 0.93 6.79 5.77
C THR A 127 1.47 7.64 4.63
N ILE A 128 0.55 8.17 3.82
CA ILE A 128 0.85 9.12 2.74
C ILE A 128 -0.15 10.28 2.78
N GLU A 129 0.36 11.51 2.60
CA GLU A 129 -0.40 12.74 2.64
C GLU A 129 0.05 13.73 1.57
N GLY A 130 -0.84 14.65 1.21
CA GLY A 130 -0.58 15.70 0.22
C GLY A 130 -0.85 15.30 -1.23
N THR A 131 -0.96 14.01 -1.53
CA THR A 131 -1.19 13.51 -2.90
C THR A 131 -2.56 13.88 -3.45
N GLU A 132 -3.56 14.08 -2.61
CA GLU A 132 -4.89 14.56 -2.97
C GLU A 132 -4.87 15.97 -3.58
N ASN A 133 -3.84 16.75 -3.27
CA ASN A 133 -3.67 18.12 -3.75
C ASN A 133 -2.97 18.20 -5.12
N ILE A 134 -2.35 17.12 -5.60
CA ILE A 134 -1.50 17.12 -6.82
C ILE A 134 -2.25 17.67 -8.02
N PHE A 135 -3.42 17.12 -8.34
CA PHE A 135 -4.18 17.54 -9.52
C PHE A 135 -4.59 19.01 -9.45
N ARG A 136 -5.04 19.47 -8.28
CA ARG A 136 -5.42 20.88 -8.03
C ARG A 136 -4.21 21.80 -8.18
N ASN A 137 -3.08 21.42 -7.62
CA ASN A 137 -1.88 22.24 -7.61
C ASN A 137 -1.20 22.30 -8.98
N ILE A 138 -1.17 21.21 -9.75
CA ILE A 138 -0.70 21.22 -11.15
C ILE A 138 -1.49 22.23 -11.97
N ARG A 139 -2.83 22.24 -11.87
CA ARG A 139 -3.67 23.22 -12.60
C ARG A 139 -3.44 24.68 -12.19
N ARG A 140 -2.89 24.91 -11.00
CA ARG A 140 -2.58 26.24 -10.45
C ARG A 140 -1.09 26.57 -10.51
N PHE A 141 -0.28 25.75 -11.17
CA PHE A 141 1.18 25.90 -11.23
C PHE A 141 1.83 26.03 -9.83
N ARG A 142 1.28 25.31 -8.83
CA ARG A 142 1.77 25.31 -7.45
C ARG A 142 2.51 24.00 -7.15
N LYS A 143 3.54 24.09 -6.33
CA LYS A 143 4.24 22.92 -5.78
C LYS A 143 3.30 22.13 -4.85
N THR A 144 3.45 20.83 -4.84
CA THR A 144 2.78 19.94 -3.88
C THR A 144 3.85 19.26 -3.04
N VAL A 145 3.72 19.36 -1.74
CA VAL A 145 4.53 18.57 -0.81
C VAL A 145 3.78 17.28 -0.52
N VAL A 146 4.45 16.16 -0.69
CA VAL A 146 3.94 14.83 -0.34
C VAL A 146 4.79 14.31 0.80
N THR A 147 4.14 13.91 1.88
CA THR A 147 4.80 13.29 3.04
C THR A 147 4.45 11.83 3.11
N ILE A 148 5.47 10.98 3.27
CA ILE A 148 5.31 9.54 3.49
C ILE A 148 5.99 9.22 4.82
N LYS A 149 5.24 8.65 5.76
CA LYS A 149 5.79 8.22 7.04
C LYS A 149 5.74 6.70 7.14
N ILE A 150 6.85 6.10 7.49
CA ILE A 150 6.93 4.68 7.85
C ILE A 150 6.71 4.60 9.35
N LEU A 151 5.60 3.98 9.74
CA LEU A 151 5.16 3.95 11.14
C LEU A 151 5.85 2.82 11.90
N GLU A 152 5.76 1.61 11.35
CA GLU A 152 6.30 0.40 11.98
C GLU A 152 6.56 -0.68 10.92
N THR A 153 7.53 -1.53 11.20
CA THR A 153 7.68 -2.83 10.54
C THR A 153 7.30 -3.94 11.52
N ILE A 154 6.21 -4.64 11.20
CA ILE A 154 5.75 -5.80 11.96
C ILE A 154 6.50 -7.02 11.43
N ASP A 155 7.29 -7.67 12.27
CA ASP A 155 8.10 -8.83 11.89
C ASP A 155 7.26 -10.03 11.41
N ALA A 156 7.90 -10.94 10.68
CA ALA A 156 7.24 -12.08 10.06
C ALA A 156 6.63 -13.06 11.08
N ASP A 157 7.25 -13.22 12.25
CA ASP A 157 6.78 -14.15 13.28
C ASP A 157 5.50 -13.63 13.93
N ARG A 158 5.45 -12.32 14.23
CA ARG A 158 4.23 -11.66 14.71
C ARG A 158 3.13 -11.69 13.67
N VAL A 159 3.45 -11.44 12.39
CA VAL A 159 2.49 -11.53 11.27
C VAL A 159 1.89 -12.93 11.18
N LYS A 160 2.69 -13.97 11.33
CA LYS A 160 2.26 -15.37 11.23
C LYS A 160 1.43 -15.83 12.42
N SER A 161 1.76 -15.38 13.64
CA SER A 161 1.10 -15.80 14.88
C SER A 161 -0.19 -15.05 15.18
N THR A 162 -0.39 -13.86 14.59
CA THR A 162 -1.54 -12.99 14.87
C THR A 162 -2.69 -13.29 13.91
N LYS A 163 -3.94 -13.30 14.40
CA LYS A 163 -5.12 -13.42 13.52
C LYS A 163 -5.20 -12.24 12.55
N THR A 164 -5.62 -12.52 11.32
CA THR A 164 -5.70 -11.49 10.25
C THR A 164 -6.55 -10.28 10.64
N SER A 165 -7.65 -10.48 11.38
CA SER A 165 -8.49 -9.38 11.88
C SER A 165 -7.76 -8.50 12.88
N GLU A 166 -7.14 -9.10 13.90
CA GLU A 166 -6.38 -8.40 14.93
C GLU A 166 -5.20 -7.61 14.33
N LEU A 167 -4.50 -8.23 13.37
CA LEU A 167 -3.43 -7.58 12.63
C LEU A 167 -3.93 -6.39 11.81
N SER A 168 -5.11 -6.51 11.21
CA SER A 168 -5.77 -5.44 10.46
C SER A 168 -6.16 -4.28 11.37
N ASP A 169 -6.74 -4.57 12.52
CA ASP A 169 -7.15 -3.56 13.50
C ASP A 169 -5.94 -2.84 14.09
N TYR A 170 -4.86 -3.58 14.37
CA TYR A 170 -3.59 -3.01 14.82
C TYR A 170 -3.00 -2.03 13.79
N CYS A 171 -2.90 -2.45 12.53
CA CYS A 171 -2.38 -1.60 11.45
C CYS A 171 -3.26 -0.36 11.24
N ALA A 172 -4.58 -0.52 11.29
CA ALA A 172 -5.53 0.59 11.18
C ALA A 172 -5.38 1.58 12.35
N GLY A 173 -5.17 1.08 13.57
CA GLY A 173 -4.91 1.88 14.76
C GLY A 173 -3.66 2.74 14.62
N LEU A 174 -2.54 2.15 14.18
CA LEU A 174 -1.30 2.89 13.91
C LEU A 174 -1.51 4.03 12.92
N MET A 175 -2.17 3.74 11.78
CA MET A 175 -2.40 4.77 10.76
C MET A 175 -3.39 5.84 11.24
N LYS A 176 -4.41 5.45 12.01
CA LYS A 176 -5.41 6.39 12.53
C LYS A 176 -4.78 7.37 13.50
N ASN A 177 -4.02 6.90 14.48
CA ASN A 177 -3.33 7.75 15.45
C ASN A 177 -2.42 8.76 14.75
N GLU A 178 -1.61 8.29 13.79
CA GLU A 178 -0.71 9.18 13.03
C GLU A 178 -1.46 10.25 12.24
N LEU A 179 -2.60 9.90 11.61
CA LEU A 179 -3.36 10.83 10.78
C LEU A 179 -4.21 11.82 11.61
N GLU A 180 -4.65 11.42 12.82
CA GLU A 180 -5.41 12.28 13.74
C GLU A 180 -4.50 13.24 14.52
N GLU A 181 -3.26 12.86 14.84
CA GLU A 181 -2.29 13.74 15.49
C GLU A 181 -1.87 14.94 14.62
N GLN A 182 -2.22 14.93 13.33
CA GLN A 182 -1.87 15.99 12.36
C GLN A 182 -3.05 16.90 11.99
N GLU A 183 -4.26 16.61 12.46
CA GLU A 183 -5.38 17.55 12.33
C GLU A 183 -5.22 18.64 13.42
N PRO A 184 -5.00 19.92 13.03
CA PRO A 184 -4.83 21.04 13.98
C PRO A 184 -6.12 21.37 14.73
#